data_258cd227c4e9cbd431641b2053ea9d34
#
_entry.id   258cd227c4e9cbd431641b2053ea9d34
#
_cell.length_a   1.000
_cell.length_b   1.000
_cell.length_c   1.000
_cell.angle_alpha   90.00
_cell.angle_beta   90.00
_cell.angle_gamma   90.00
#
_symmetry.space_group_name_H-M   'P 1'
#
loop_
_entity.id
_entity.type
_entity.pdbx_description
1 polymer ?
#
loop_
_entity_poly.entity_id
_entity_poly.type
_entity_poly.pdbx_seq_one_letter_code
_entity_poly.pdbx_strand_id
1 'polypeptide(L)'
;MTAPSSPAAPGAGPGVRQDLSRFALLSIATSIVVIALKILAWRLTGSVGLLSDAAESSVNIVAAVAAFVALKVVAKPADHDHNFGHTKAEYFSAVLEGVMIVVAAVVIIVSAVDRLLNPQALEQVGLGLAISVAATVLNGLVGLYLIRVGRRHRSLALQADGKHLITDVWTTAGVIVGVLLVALTGWLPLDPLIAIAVAVNILVVGARLVWQSGAGLMDAALPVEERAQIDEVLDRHRVAGIDFHDVRTRESGHERFLQMHMLVPGDWTVQRAHDVTEEVEADLDALFDDLRITVHIEPIDDPRAYEDWRLD
;
A
#
# COMPACT_ATOMS: atom_id res chain seq x y z
N MET A 1 23.13 -47.94 -24.06
CA MET A 1 21.71 -47.48 -24.02
C MET A 1 21.43 -47.05 -22.60
N THR A 2 21.68 -45.81 -22.31
CA THR A 2 21.34 -45.17 -21.04
C THR A 2 20.00 -44.46 -21.23
N ALA A 3 19.05 -44.75 -20.37
CA ALA A 3 17.70 -44.12 -20.37
C ALA A 3 17.79 -42.62 -20.18
N PRO A 4 16.96 -41.81 -20.86
CA PRO A 4 16.95 -40.40 -20.64
C PRO A 4 16.40 -40.09 -19.22
N SER A 5 17.12 -39.24 -18.50
CA SER A 5 16.69 -38.68 -17.20
C SER A 5 15.34 -37.98 -17.39
N SER A 6 14.40 -38.28 -16.51
CA SER A 6 13.08 -37.64 -16.44
C SER A 6 13.24 -36.12 -16.34
N PRO A 7 12.46 -35.33 -17.10
CA PRO A 7 12.51 -33.90 -16.96
C PRO A 7 12.09 -33.51 -15.52
N ALA A 8 12.85 -32.59 -14.91
CA ALA A 8 12.48 -31.95 -13.65
C ALA A 8 11.07 -31.39 -13.76
N ALA A 9 10.29 -31.49 -12.71
CA ALA A 9 8.95 -30.96 -12.66
C ALA A 9 9.01 -29.45 -12.95
N PRO A 10 8.09 -28.91 -13.78
CA PRO A 10 8.05 -27.48 -14.05
C PRO A 10 7.92 -26.74 -12.72
N GLY A 11 8.79 -25.74 -12.55
CA GLY A 11 8.83 -24.88 -11.36
C GLY A 11 7.43 -24.48 -10.94
N ALA A 12 7.17 -24.45 -9.65
CA ALA A 12 5.87 -24.13 -9.08
C ALA A 12 5.34 -22.85 -9.75
N GLY A 13 4.28 -22.97 -10.52
CA GLY A 13 3.61 -21.83 -11.14
C GLY A 13 3.28 -20.78 -10.07
N PRO A 14 3.05 -19.50 -10.45
CA PRO A 14 2.87 -18.40 -9.54
C PRO A 14 1.89 -18.81 -8.45
N GLY A 15 2.38 -18.84 -7.19
CA GLY A 15 1.56 -19.24 -6.06
C GLY A 15 0.30 -18.40 -6.02
N VAL A 16 -0.87 -19.05 -6.10
CA VAL A 16 -2.16 -18.36 -5.97
C VAL A 16 -2.14 -17.58 -4.67
N ARG A 17 -2.15 -16.24 -4.75
CA ARG A 17 -2.13 -15.38 -3.57
C ARG A 17 -3.29 -15.73 -2.66
N GLN A 18 -3.03 -15.83 -1.35
CA GLN A 18 -4.09 -15.99 -0.36
C GLN A 18 -5.15 -14.89 -0.52
N ASP A 19 -6.41 -15.28 -0.63
CA ASP A 19 -7.53 -14.34 -0.68
C ASP A 19 -7.61 -13.57 0.65
N LEU A 20 -7.15 -12.33 0.63
CA LEU A 20 -7.13 -11.42 1.78
C LEU A 20 -8.45 -10.66 1.97
N SER A 21 -9.44 -10.87 1.11
CA SER A 21 -10.72 -10.15 1.15
C SER A 21 -11.47 -10.30 2.48
N ARG A 22 -11.23 -11.39 3.24
CA ARG A 22 -11.78 -11.57 4.60
C ARG A 22 -11.38 -10.45 5.56
N PHE A 23 -10.20 -9.86 5.39
CA PHE A 23 -9.75 -8.75 6.22
C PHE A 23 -10.42 -7.42 5.82
N ALA A 24 -10.65 -7.23 4.52
CA ALA A 24 -11.46 -6.09 4.05
C ALA A 24 -12.92 -6.20 4.48
N LEU A 25 -13.50 -7.42 4.54
CA LEU A 25 -14.83 -7.63 5.11
C LEU A 25 -14.89 -7.26 6.59
N LEU A 26 -13.82 -7.51 7.35
CA LEU A 26 -13.71 -7.05 8.74
C LEU A 26 -13.76 -5.53 8.82
N SER A 27 -13.07 -4.81 7.93
CA SER A 27 -13.10 -3.35 7.86
C SER A 27 -14.50 -2.84 7.53
N ILE A 28 -15.17 -3.40 6.53
CA ILE A 28 -16.55 -3.04 6.16
C ILE A 28 -17.49 -3.24 7.36
N ALA A 29 -17.41 -4.39 8.04
CA ALA A 29 -18.25 -4.68 9.21
C ALA A 29 -17.97 -3.68 10.34
N THR A 30 -16.70 -3.32 10.57
CA THR A 30 -16.29 -2.31 11.55
C THR A 30 -16.86 -0.95 11.19
N SER A 31 -16.74 -0.51 9.93
CA SER A 31 -17.26 0.77 9.46
C SER A 31 -18.79 0.86 9.64
N ILE A 32 -19.51 -0.21 9.35
CA ILE A 32 -20.98 -0.26 9.58
C ILE A 32 -21.31 -0.10 11.07
N VAL A 33 -20.58 -0.79 11.96
CA VAL A 33 -20.79 -0.68 13.41
C VAL A 33 -20.45 0.73 13.90
N VAL A 34 -19.33 1.29 13.47
CA VAL A 34 -18.89 2.65 13.85
C VAL A 34 -19.90 3.70 13.41
N ILE A 35 -20.40 3.63 12.16
CA ILE A 35 -21.45 4.56 11.71
C ILE A 35 -22.72 4.41 12.51
N ALA A 36 -23.17 3.17 12.80
CA ALA A 36 -24.35 2.96 13.62
C ALA A 36 -24.20 3.59 15.01
N LEU A 37 -23.02 3.44 15.65
CA LEU A 37 -22.71 4.07 16.93
C LEU A 37 -22.72 5.59 16.84
N LYS A 38 -22.13 6.19 15.80
CA LYS A 38 -22.08 7.64 15.60
C LYS A 38 -23.47 8.23 15.31
N ILE A 39 -24.29 7.54 14.51
CA ILE A 39 -25.71 7.93 14.28
C ILE A 39 -26.50 7.86 15.58
N LEU A 40 -26.31 6.80 16.39
CA LEU A 40 -26.95 6.67 17.68
C LEU A 40 -26.54 7.81 18.63
N ALA A 41 -25.25 8.14 18.71
CA ALA A 41 -24.74 9.25 19.48
C ALA A 41 -25.39 10.58 19.06
N TRP A 42 -25.46 10.84 17.75
CA TRP A 42 -26.16 12.00 17.21
C TRP A 42 -27.64 12.05 17.61
N ARG A 43 -28.36 10.94 17.43
CA ARG A 43 -29.80 10.87 17.78
C ARG A 43 -30.09 11.09 19.25
N LEU A 44 -29.21 10.61 20.13
CA LEU A 44 -29.36 10.75 21.58
C LEU A 44 -28.99 12.15 22.07
N THR A 45 -28.03 12.82 21.42
CA THR A 45 -27.50 14.12 21.88
C THR A 45 -28.01 15.31 21.09
N GLY A 46 -28.49 15.11 19.86
CA GLY A 46 -28.83 16.18 18.92
C GLY A 46 -27.64 17.01 18.45
N SER A 47 -26.40 16.60 18.72
CA SER A 47 -25.19 17.33 18.41
C SER A 47 -24.88 17.32 16.90
N VAL A 48 -24.74 18.51 16.31
CA VAL A 48 -24.37 18.68 14.88
C VAL A 48 -22.95 18.22 14.63
N GLY A 49 -22.03 18.37 15.59
CA GLY A 49 -20.67 17.84 15.49
C GLY A 49 -20.63 16.31 15.35
N LEU A 50 -21.47 15.59 16.09
CA LEU A 50 -21.58 14.15 15.97
C LEU A 50 -22.27 13.70 14.67
N LEU A 51 -23.15 14.51 14.10
CA LEU A 51 -23.70 14.26 12.75
C LEU A 51 -22.61 14.37 11.69
N SER A 52 -21.77 15.40 11.76
CA SER A 52 -20.62 15.58 10.85
C SER A 52 -19.64 14.40 10.95
N ASP A 53 -19.33 13.96 12.15
CA ASP A 53 -18.46 12.79 12.41
C ASP A 53 -19.06 11.47 11.84
N ALA A 54 -20.39 11.30 11.94
CA ALA A 54 -21.10 10.18 11.32
C ALA A 54 -21.06 10.24 9.77
N ALA A 55 -21.17 11.43 9.19
CA ALA A 55 -21.07 11.65 7.76
C ALA A 55 -19.65 11.37 7.24
N GLU A 56 -18.61 11.80 7.95
CA GLU A 56 -17.21 11.50 7.65
C GLU A 56 -16.95 10.00 7.66
N SER A 57 -17.47 9.27 8.64
CA SER A 57 -17.35 7.81 8.71
C SER A 57 -18.02 7.06 7.54
N SER A 58 -18.90 7.73 6.77
CA SER A 58 -19.45 7.15 5.54
C SER A 58 -18.36 6.96 4.47
N VAL A 59 -17.32 7.79 4.49
CA VAL A 59 -16.14 7.68 3.62
C VAL A 59 -15.40 6.39 3.89
N ASN A 60 -15.32 5.94 5.15
CA ASN A 60 -14.64 4.72 5.55
C ASN A 60 -15.25 3.47 4.91
N ILE A 61 -16.58 3.43 4.70
CA ILE A 61 -17.24 2.32 3.98
C ILE A 61 -16.78 2.29 2.52
N VAL A 62 -16.72 3.44 1.87
CA VAL A 62 -16.29 3.50 0.46
C VAL A 62 -14.85 3.01 0.31
N ALA A 63 -13.96 3.41 1.21
CA ALA A 63 -12.57 2.95 1.25
C ALA A 63 -12.49 1.43 1.44
N ALA A 64 -13.20 0.90 2.43
CA ALA A 64 -13.21 -0.54 2.72
C ALA A 64 -13.78 -1.37 1.56
N VAL A 65 -14.82 -0.85 0.87
CA VAL A 65 -15.37 -1.50 -0.34
C VAL A 65 -14.35 -1.47 -1.49
N ALA A 66 -13.64 -0.34 -1.69
CA ALA A 66 -12.60 -0.24 -2.71
C ALA A 66 -11.47 -1.26 -2.45
N ALA A 67 -10.99 -1.36 -1.20
CA ALA A 67 -9.98 -2.35 -0.80
C ALA A 67 -10.48 -3.79 -1.03
N PHE A 68 -11.73 -4.08 -0.67
CA PHE A 68 -12.34 -5.40 -0.92
C PHE A 68 -12.38 -5.75 -2.40
N VAL A 69 -12.82 -4.83 -3.25
CA VAL A 69 -12.89 -5.04 -4.70
C VAL A 69 -11.49 -5.24 -5.28
N ALA A 70 -10.52 -4.40 -4.89
CA ALA A 70 -9.13 -4.52 -5.34
C ALA A 70 -8.55 -5.89 -4.97
N LEU A 71 -8.72 -6.35 -3.73
CA LEU A 71 -8.23 -7.66 -3.28
C LEU A 71 -8.88 -8.82 -4.04
N LYS A 72 -10.17 -8.71 -4.40
CA LYS A 72 -10.85 -9.72 -5.24
C LYS A 72 -10.31 -9.74 -6.67
N VAL A 73 -9.95 -8.58 -7.22
CA VAL A 73 -9.35 -8.48 -8.55
C VAL A 73 -7.92 -9.05 -8.53
N VAL A 74 -7.11 -8.69 -7.55
CA VAL A 74 -5.73 -9.18 -7.38
C VAL A 74 -5.66 -10.71 -7.21
N ALA A 75 -6.68 -11.30 -6.56
CA ALA A 75 -6.73 -12.76 -6.36
C ALA A 75 -7.01 -13.54 -7.67
N LYS A 76 -7.37 -12.85 -8.77
CA LYS A 76 -7.53 -13.52 -10.08
C LYS A 76 -6.16 -13.85 -10.67
N PRO A 77 -5.99 -15.06 -11.23
CA PRO A 77 -4.77 -15.40 -11.96
C PRO A 77 -4.60 -14.52 -13.19
N ALA A 78 -3.40 -14.54 -13.77
CA ALA A 78 -3.15 -13.96 -15.08
C ALA A 78 -4.14 -14.55 -16.12
N ASP A 79 -4.64 -13.71 -17.01
CA ASP A 79 -5.57 -14.07 -18.06
C ASP A 79 -5.09 -13.55 -19.44
N HIS A 80 -5.91 -13.72 -20.47
CA HIS A 80 -5.54 -13.36 -21.84
C HIS A 80 -5.34 -11.84 -22.01
N ASP A 81 -6.06 -11.02 -21.25
CA ASP A 81 -6.01 -9.56 -21.35
C ASP A 81 -4.96 -8.97 -20.37
N HIS A 82 -4.62 -9.71 -19.30
CA HIS A 82 -3.69 -9.31 -18.24
C HIS A 82 -2.65 -10.42 -17.99
N ASN A 83 -1.71 -10.59 -18.91
CA ASN A 83 -0.73 -11.67 -18.91
C ASN A 83 0.22 -11.65 -17.69
N PHE A 84 0.42 -10.49 -17.07
CA PHE A 84 1.21 -10.31 -15.85
C PHE A 84 0.35 -10.33 -14.58
N GLY A 85 -0.95 -10.70 -14.67
CA GLY A 85 -1.87 -10.72 -13.55
C GLY A 85 -2.50 -9.36 -13.24
N HIS A 86 -3.14 -9.28 -12.08
CA HIS A 86 -3.99 -8.15 -11.69
C HIS A 86 -3.46 -7.41 -10.46
N THR A 87 -2.19 -7.61 -10.10
CA THR A 87 -1.59 -7.09 -8.86
C THR A 87 -1.63 -5.56 -8.75
N LYS A 88 -1.55 -4.84 -9.87
CA LYS A 88 -1.65 -3.37 -9.92
C LYS A 88 -3.02 -2.82 -9.47
N ALA A 89 -4.07 -3.65 -9.36
CA ALA A 89 -5.37 -3.21 -8.86
C ALA A 89 -5.29 -2.66 -7.42
N GLU A 90 -4.31 -3.10 -6.61
CA GLU A 90 -4.09 -2.53 -5.26
C GLU A 90 -3.67 -1.06 -5.31
N TYR A 91 -2.87 -0.66 -6.30
CA TYR A 91 -2.46 0.75 -6.43
C TYR A 91 -3.63 1.67 -6.70
N PHE A 92 -4.61 1.24 -7.53
CA PHE A 92 -5.82 2.05 -7.77
C PHE A 92 -6.65 2.24 -6.51
N SER A 93 -6.83 1.18 -5.71
CA SER A 93 -7.51 1.27 -4.42
C SER A 93 -6.77 2.22 -3.47
N ALA A 94 -5.45 2.08 -3.35
CA ALA A 94 -4.65 2.92 -2.48
C ALA A 94 -4.61 4.40 -2.91
N VAL A 95 -4.63 4.68 -4.23
CA VAL A 95 -4.79 6.06 -4.74
C VAL A 95 -6.15 6.63 -4.34
N LEU A 96 -7.23 5.87 -4.56
CA LEU A 96 -8.57 6.31 -4.18
C LEU A 96 -8.66 6.63 -2.68
N GLU A 97 -8.15 5.75 -1.82
CA GLU A 97 -8.13 5.96 -0.38
C GLU A 97 -7.28 7.16 0.03
N GLY A 98 -6.09 7.32 -0.55
CA GLY A 98 -5.25 8.47 -0.30
C GLY A 98 -5.91 9.80 -0.71
N VAL A 99 -6.61 9.83 -1.84
CA VAL A 99 -7.39 11.00 -2.28
C VAL A 99 -8.52 11.30 -1.29
N MET A 100 -9.24 10.28 -0.81
CA MET A 100 -10.31 10.48 0.19
C MET A 100 -9.76 11.01 1.52
N ILE A 101 -8.60 10.52 1.96
CA ILE A 101 -7.89 11.03 3.15
C ILE A 101 -7.55 12.52 2.96
N VAL A 102 -7.03 12.92 1.79
CA VAL A 102 -6.72 14.32 1.46
C VAL A 102 -8.00 15.18 1.48
N VAL A 103 -9.08 14.70 0.87
CA VAL A 103 -10.37 15.40 0.86
C VAL A 103 -10.89 15.59 2.29
N ALA A 104 -10.85 14.55 3.11
CA ALA A 104 -11.26 14.65 4.53
C ALA A 104 -10.42 15.68 5.29
N ALA A 105 -9.10 15.70 5.11
CA ALA A 105 -8.21 16.69 5.73
C ALA A 105 -8.57 18.12 5.33
N VAL A 106 -8.85 18.35 4.04
CA VAL A 106 -9.28 19.69 3.54
C VAL A 106 -10.61 20.09 4.17
N VAL A 107 -11.59 19.19 4.25
CA VAL A 107 -12.89 19.46 4.88
C VAL A 107 -12.71 19.82 6.37
N ILE A 108 -11.84 19.10 7.09
CA ILE A 108 -11.53 19.41 8.51
C ILE A 108 -10.92 20.80 8.62
N ILE A 109 -9.95 21.17 7.77
CA ILE A 109 -9.31 22.49 7.79
C ILE A 109 -10.35 23.60 7.54
N VAL A 110 -11.19 23.44 6.51
CA VAL A 110 -12.26 24.40 6.19
C VAL A 110 -13.23 24.56 7.36
N SER A 111 -13.69 23.46 7.96
CA SER A 111 -14.60 23.48 9.11
C SER A 111 -13.95 24.11 10.34
N ALA A 112 -12.66 23.83 10.57
CA ALA A 112 -11.93 24.41 11.69
C ALA A 112 -11.69 25.92 11.52
N VAL A 113 -11.41 26.38 10.28
CA VAL A 113 -11.30 27.80 9.97
C VAL A 113 -12.65 28.52 10.17
N ASP A 114 -13.77 27.93 9.71
CA ASP A 114 -15.09 28.47 9.95
C ASP A 114 -15.40 28.59 11.45
N ARG A 115 -15.03 27.59 12.25
CA ARG A 115 -15.19 27.58 13.71
C ARG A 115 -14.32 28.61 14.43
N LEU A 116 -13.13 28.93 13.87
CA LEU A 116 -12.30 30.04 14.36
C LEU A 116 -12.96 31.40 14.13
N LEU A 117 -13.61 31.57 12.98
CA LEU A 117 -14.29 32.81 12.60
C LEU A 117 -15.64 32.95 13.28
N ASN A 118 -16.35 31.86 13.52
CA ASN A 118 -17.68 31.77 14.10
C ASN A 118 -17.69 30.84 15.35
N PRO A 119 -17.13 31.27 16.50
CA PRO A 119 -17.02 30.39 17.68
C PRO A 119 -18.41 29.98 18.18
N GLN A 120 -18.59 28.65 18.34
CA GLN A 120 -19.82 28.06 18.89
C GLN A 120 -19.55 27.38 20.22
N ALA A 121 -20.50 27.51 21.17
CA ALA A 121 -20.43 26.76 22.43
C ALA A 121 -20.56 25.25 22.18
N LEU A 122 -19.87 24.47 23.01
CA LEU A 122 -19.93 22.99 22.95
C LEU A 122 -21.20 22.51 23.64
N GLU A 123 -22.03 21.71 22.94
CA GLU A 123 -23.24 21.14 23.48
C GLU A 123 -23.06 19.67 23.87
N GLN A 124 -23.68 19.27 25.01
CA GLN A 124 -23.87 17.91 25.53
C GLN A 124 -22.71 16.87 25.33
N VAL A 125 -21.56 17.18 25.92
CA VAL A 125 -20.30 16.45 25.70
C VAL A 125 -20.28 15.00 26.24
N GLY A 126 -21.03 14.65 27.28
CA GLY A 126 -20.84 13.45 28.10
C GLY A 126 -21.07 12.13 27.37
N LEU A 127 -22.33 11.80 26.99
CA LEU A 127 -22.69 10.51 26.41
C LEU A 127 -22.14 10.38 24.98
N GLY A 128 -22.22 11.45 24.19
CA GLY A 128 -21.65 11.49 22.83
C GLY A 128 -20.15 11.22 22.83
N LEU A 129 -19.41 11.79 23.79
CA LEU A 129 -17.98 11.58 23.96
C LEU A 129 -17.67 10.11 24.29
N ALA A 130 -18.42 9.48 25.20
CA ALA A 130 -18.21 8.07 25.55
C ALA A 130 -18.42 7.14 24.34
N ILE A 131 -19.45 7.37 23.53
CA ILE A 131 -19.72 6.61 22.31
C ILE A 131 -18.62 6.85 21.25
N SER A 132 -18.20 8.11 21.06
CA SER A 132 -17.11 8.45 20.14
C SER A 132 -15.78 7.82 20.55
N VAL A 133 -15.46 7.79 21.86
CA VAL A 133 -14.28 7.06 22.37
C VAL A 133 -14.37 5.56 22.07
N ALA A 134 -15.53 4.93 22.31
CA ALA A 134 -15.71 3.52 22.01
C ALA A 134 -15.55 3.21 20.50
N ALA A 135 -16.12 4.04 19.62
CA ALA A 135 -15.96 3.95 18.19
C ALA A 135 -14.50 4.13 17.76
N THR A 136 -13.80 5.11 18.35
CA THR A 136 -12.37 5.39 18.08
C THR A 136 -11.48 4.23 18.51
N VAL A 137 -11.70 3.62 19.65
CA VAL A 137 -10.96 2.46 20.10
C VAL A 137 -11.16 1.28 19.14
N LEU A 138 -12.41 1.05 18.69
CA LEU A 138 -12.71 0.01 17.71
C LEU A 138 -11.97 0.25 16.38
N ASN A 139 -12.03 1.46 15.82
CA ASN A 139 -11.29 1.83 14.62
C ASN A 139 -9.78 1.65 14.81
N GLY A 140 -9.24 2.06 15.94
CA GLY A 140 -7.81 1.94 16.26
C GLY A 140 -7.34 0.48 16.28
N LEU A 141 -8.07 -0.40 16.96
CA LEU A 141 -7.75 -1.82 17.05
C LEU A 141 -7.79 -2.50 15.67
N VAL A 142 -8.85 -2.26 14.91
CA VAL A 142 -9.00 -2.86 13.58
C VAL A 142 -7.99 -2.24 12.59
N GLY A 143 -7.78 -0.93 12.60
CA GLY A 143 -6.80 -0.26 11.75
C GLY A 143 -5.38 -0.78 11.98
N LEU A 144 -4.93 -0.89 13.23
CA LEU A 144 -3.62 -1.47 13.56
C LEU A 144 -3.50 -2.93 13.11
N TYR A 145 -4.58 -3.71 13.27
CA TYR A 145 -4.62 -5.09 12.81
C TYR A 145 -4.49 -5.18 11.28
N LEU A 146 -5.24 -4.38 10.54
CA LEU A 146 -5.18 -4.33 9.06
C LEU A 146 -3.80 -3.90 8.55
N ILE A 147 -3.18 -2.88 9.16
CA ILE A 147 -1.81 -2.46 8.82
C ILE A 147 -0.82 -3.61 9.04
N ARG A 148 -0.94 -4.32 10.18
CA ARG A 148 -0.03 -5.44 10.49
C ARG A 148 -0.19 -6.59 9.49
N VAL A 149 -1.43 -6.97 9.16
CA VAL A 149 -1.72 -8.00 8.15
C VAL A 149 -1.27 -7.54 6.76
N GLY A 150 -1.59 -6.29 6.38
CA GLY A 150 -1.20 -5.70 5.10
C GLY A 150 0.32 -5.67 4.90
N ARG A 151 1.09 -5.33 5.95
CA ARG A 151 2.57 -5.40 5.91
C ARG A 151 3.07 -6.83 5.75
N ARG A 152 2.51 -7.78 6.51
CA ARG A 152 2.91 -9.19 6.46
C ARG A 152 2.67 -9.82 5.09
N HIS A 153 1.60 -9.43 4.41
CA HIS A 153 1.21 -9.95 3.08
C HIS A 153 1.55 -8.99 1.95
N ARG A 154 2.29 -7.90 2.21
CA ARG A 154 2.65 -6.84 1.23
C ARG A 154 1.44 -6.28 0.47
N SER A 155 0.26 -6.28 1.09
CA SER A 155 -0.96 -5.73 0.50
C SER A 155 -1.06 -4.23 0.77
N LEU A 156 -0.96 -3.42 -0.27
CA LEU A 156 -1.12 -1.97 -0.20
C LEU A 156 -2.56 -1.59 0.12
N ALA A 157 -3.55 -2.33 -0.42
CA ALA A 157 -4.96 -2.08 -0.15
C ALA A 157 -5.29 -2.21 1.35
N LEU A 158 -4.83 -3.29 2.03
CA LEU A 158 -5.03 -3.44 3.47
C LEU A 158 -4.26 -2.42 4.30
N GLN A 159 -3.06 -2.02 3.84
CA GLN A 159 -2.30 -0.98 4.53
C GLN A 159 -2.97 0.39 4.39
N ALA A 160 -3.53 0.70 3.22
CA ALA A 160 -4.24 1.94 2.97
C ALA A 160 -5.53 2.01 3.81
N ASP A 161 -6.36 0.97 3.77
CA ASP A 161 -7.59 0.84 4.57
C ASP A 161 -7.29 0.99 6.08
N GLY A 162 -6.28 0.27 6.58
CA GLY A 162 -5.84 0.41 7.97
C GLY A 162 -5.33 1.81 8.33
N LYS A 163 -4.58 2.48 7.44
CA LYS A 163 -4.15 3.89 7.63
C LYS A 163 -5.33 4.84 7.66
N HIS A 164 -6.34 4.59 6.83
CA HIS A 164 -7.56 5.37 6.83
C HIS A 164 -8.29 5.30 8.19
N LEU A 165 -8.47 4.08 8.74
CA LEU A 165 -9.06 3.90 10.08
C LEU A 165 -8.23 4.58 11.19
N ILE A 166 -6.89 4.56 11.10
CA ILE A 166 -6.01 5.27 12.05
C ILE A 166 -6.10 6.79 11.87
N THR A 167 -6.30 7.28 10.65
CA THR A 167 -6.55 8.70 10.39
C THR A 167 -7.81 9.16 11.11
N ASP A 168 -8.90 8.38 11.04
CA ASP A 168 -10.15 8.64 11.77
C ASP A 168 -9.94 8.66 13.31
N VAL A 169 -9.06 7.80 13.85
CA VAL A 169 -8.65 7.84 15.26
C VAL A 169 -7.98 9.17 15.62
N TRP A 170 -7.07 9.67 14.77
CA TRP A 170 -6.37 10.92 15.02
C TRP A 170 -7.28 12.13 14.93
N THR A 171 -8.23 12.16 14.00
CA THR A 171 -9.23 13.24 13.90
C THR A 171 -10.09 13.28 15.15
N THR A 172 -10.67 12.15 15.54
CA THR A 172 -11.51 12.05 16.73
C THR A 172 -10.72 12.36 18.01
N ALA A 173 -9.46 11.88 18.14
CA ALA A 173 -8.61 12.21 19.29
C ALA A 173 -8.31 13.72 19.37
N GLY A 174 -8.05 14.35 18.23
CA GLY A 174 -7.89 15.82 18.15
C GLY A 174 -9.14 16.55 18.64
N VAL A 175 -10.31 16.11 18.20
CA VAL A 175 -11.60 16.69 18.65
C VAL A 175 -11.79 16.49 20.15
N ILE A 176 -11.52 15.30 20.69
CA ILE A 176 -11.62 15.00 22.13
C ILE A 176 -10.70 15.93 22.94
N VAL A 177 -9.43 16.05 22.54
CA VAL A 177 -8.46 16.92 23.21
C VAL A 177 -8.89 18.38 23.14
N GLY A 178 -9.35 18.85 21.97
CA GLY A 178 -9.87 20.21 21.79
C GLY A 178 -11.03 20.49 22.72
N VAL A 179 -12.01 19.59 22.75
CA VAL A 179 -13.19 19.69 23.64
C VAL A 179 -12.79 19.75 25.13
N LEU A 180 -11.87 18.89 25.57
CA LEU A 180 -11.38 18.89 26.96
C LEU A 180 -10.64 20.15 27.31
N LEU A 181 -9.77 20.64 26.42
CA LEU A 181 -9.04 21.91 26.67
C LEU A 181 -9.96 23.13 26.69
N VAL A 182 -10.95 23.19 25.83
CA VAL A 182 -11.96 24.21 25.88
C VAL A 182 -12.76 24.18 27.20
N ALA A 183 -13.14 22.96 27.64
CA ALA A 183 -13.86 22.78 28.89
C ALA A 183 -13.05 23.22 30.12
N LEU A 184 -11.72 23.03 30.11
CA LEU A 184 -10.80 23.35 31.20
C LEU A 184 -10.42 24.86 31.19
N THR A 185 -10.24 25.46 30.02
CA THR A 185 -9.66 26.79 29.87
C THR A 185 -10.71 27.86 29.54
N GLY A 186 -11.87 27.50 29.03
CA GLY A 186 -12.87 28.40 28.46
C GLY A 186 -12.44 29.07 27.14
N TRP A 187 -11.24 28.72 26.59
CA TRP A 187 -10.73 29.35 25.37
C TRP A 187 -11.17 28.59 24.12
N LEU A 188 -12.28 29.05 23.52
CA LEU A 188 -12.92 28.41 22.36
C LEU A 188 -11.99 28.16 21.15
N PRO A 189 -11.00 29.03 20.80
CA PRO A 189 -10.14 28.81 19.64
C PRO A 189 -9.20 27.60 19.72
N LEU A 190 -8.97 27.00 20.90
CA LEU A 190 -8.09 25.81 21.04
C LEU A 190 -8.55 24.60 20.22
N ASP A 191 -9.86 24.33 20.21
CA ASP A 191 -10.43 23.19 19.46
C ASP A 191 -10.11 23.27 17.96
N PRO A 192 -10.43 24.35 17.23
CA PRO A 192 -10.11 24.42 15.81
C PRO A 192 -8.61 24.53 15.52
N LEU A 193 -7.78 25.09 16.38
CA LEU A 193 -6.32 25.11 16.17
C LEU A 193 -5.72 23.72 16.24
N ILE A 194 -6.14 22.90 17.20
CA ILE A 194 -5.71 21.50 17.31
C ILE A 194 -6.23 20.72 16.11
N ALA A 195 -7.50 20.92 15.69
CA ALA A 195 -8.05 20.26 14.51
C ALA A 195 -7.24 20.57 13.24
N ILE A 196 -6.80 21.82 13.02
CA ILE A 196 -5.94 22.19 11.89
C ILE A 196 -4.59 21.49 11.97
N ALA A 197 -3.95 21.44 13.15
CA ALA A 197 -2.65 20.77 13.29
C ALA A 197 -2.74 19.27 12.96
N VAL A 198 -3.79 18.60 13.41
CA VAL A 198 -4.07 17.21 13.09
C VAL A 198 -4.34 17.05 11.59
N ALA A 199 -5.18 17.88 10.99
CA ALA A 199 -5.55 17.82 9.59
C ALA A 199 -4.34 18.03 8.65
N VAL A 200 -3.38 18.89 9.00
CA VAL A 200 -2.13 19.06 8.24
C VAL A 200 -1.31 17.76 8.24
N ASN A 201 -1.20 17.07 9.38
CA ASN A 201 -0.52 15.79 9.43
C ASN A 201 -1.22 14.73 8.56
N ILE A 202 -2.54 14.67 8.62
CA ILE A 202 -3.39 13.77 7.81
C ILE A 202 -3.22 14.07 6.31
N LEU A 203 -3.18 15.35 5.91
CA LEU A 203 -2.94 15.78 4.54
C LEU A 203 -1.60 15.23 4.01
N VAL A 204 -0.54 15.32 4.82
CA VAL A 204 0.79 14.79 4.45
C VAL A 204 0.76 13.27 4.27
N VAL A 205 0.08 12.54 5.16
CA VAL A 205 -0.05 11.07 5.06
C VAL A 205 -0.82 10.67 3.81
N GLY A 206 -1.96 11.31 3.53
CA GLY A 206 -2.76 11.04 2.33
C GLY A 206 -2.01 11.36 1.04
N ALA A 207 -1.35 12.53 0.97
CA ALA A 207 -0.55 12.92 -0.20
C ALA A 207 0.61 11.93 -0.45
N ARG A 208 1.28 11.47 0.60
CA ARG A 208 2.34 10.45 0.49
C ARG A 208 1.80 9.11 -0.03
N LEU A 209 0.61 8.69 0.42
CA LEU A 209 -0.02 7.46 -0.05
C LEU A 209 -0.36 7.55 -1.55
N VAL A 210 -0.93 8.68 -2.00
CA VAL A 210 -1.20 8.93 -3.43
C VAL A 210 0.08 8.89 -4.25
N TRP A 211 1.14 9.55 -3.76
CA TRP A 211 2.43 9.59 -4.46
C TRP A 211 3.06 8.20 -4.60
N GLN A 212 3.13 7.44 -3.50
CA GLN A 212 3.69 6.07 -3.51
C GLN A 212 2.91 5.14 -4.43
N SER A 213 1.58 5.20 -4.38
CA SER A 213 0.74 4.36 -5.23
C SER A 213 0.81 4.77 -6.70
N GLY A 214 0.91 6.08 -6.99
CA GLY A 214 1.15 6.60 -8.33
C GLY A 214 2.49 6.16 -8.91
N ALA A 215 3.56 6.16 -8.10
CA ALA A 215 4.86 5.64 -8.49
C ALA A 215 4.80 4.13 -8.82
N GLY A 216 4.08 3.33 -8.02
CA GLY A 216 3.88 1.91 -8.29
C GLY A 216 3.12 1.64 -9.59
N LEU A 217 2.15 2.50 -9.96
CA LEU A 217 1.48 2.42 -11.28
C LEU A 217 2.45 2.69 -12.44
N MET A 218 3.47 3.52 -12.22
CA MET A 218 4.50 3.88 -13.20
C MET A 218 5.73 2.94 -13.16
N ASP A 219 5.57 1.72 -12.63
CA ASP A 219 6.65 0.74 -12.56
C ASP A 219 7.87 1.24 -11.76
N ALA A 220 7.63 1.75 -10.55
CA ALA A 220 8.69 2.17 -9.65
C ALA A 220 9.70 1.05 -9.42
N ALA A 221 10.98 1.39 -9.42
CA ALA A 221 12.06 0.46 -9.12
C ALA A 221 11.94 -0.09 -7.69
N LEU A 222 12.50 -1.27 -7.45
CA LEU A 222 12.61 -1.86 -6.11
C LEU A 222 13.33 -0.91 -5.14
N PRO A 223 13.07 -1.01 -3.82
CA PRO A 223 13.80 -0.26 -2.79
C PRO A 223 15.32 -0.39 -2.95
N VAL A 224 16.04 0.65 -2.56
CA VAL A 224 17.53 0.70 -2.70
C VAL A 224 18.18 -0.49 -2.00
N GLU A 225 17.66 -0.90 -0.85
CA GLU A 225 18.16 -2.02 -0.06
C GLU A 225 17.97 -3.36 -0.77
N GLU A 226 16.84 -3.55 -1.45
CA GLU A 226 16.55 -4.77 -2.23
C GLU A 226 17.40 -4.82 -3.50
N ARG A 227 17.58 -3.69 -4.19
CA ARG A 227 18.47 -3.60 -5.35
C ARG A 227 19.92 -3.89 -5.00
N ALA A 228 20.40 -3.39 -3.86
CA ALA A 228 21.76 -3.68 -3.39
C ALA A 228 21.97 -5.18 -3.12
N GLN A 229 20.95 -5.93 -2.66
CA GLN A 229 21.04 -7.38 -2.51
C GLN A 229 21.12 -8.09 -3.87
N ILE A 230 20.37 -7.62 -4.88
CA ILE A 230 20.46 -8.12 -6.26
C ILE A 230 21.87 -7.87 -6.80
N ASP A 231 22.38 -6.65 -6.67
CA ASP A 231 23.72 -6.29 -7.15
C ASP A 231 24.80 -7.15 -6.48
N GLU A 232 24.69 -7.46 -5.19
CA GLU A 232 25.62 -8.35 -4.47
C GLU A 232 25.61 -9.78 -5.05
N VAL A 233 24.44 -10.31 -5.44
CA VAL A 233 24.38 -11.62 -6.11
C VAL A 233 25.03 -11.55 -7.48
N LEU A 234 24.70 -10.55 -8.30
CA LEU A 234 25.27 -10.38 -9.63
C LEU A 234 26.79 -10.21 -9.59
N ASP A 235 27.32 -9.47 -8.61
CA ASP A 235 28.76 -9.26 -8.43
C ASP A 235 29.51 -10.58 -8.13
N ARG A 236 28.87 -11.53 -7.44
CA ARG A 236 29.46 -12.87 -7.22
C ARG A 236 29.58 -13.70 -8.50
N HIS A 237 28.69 -13.45 -9.47
CA HIS A 237 28.69 -14.12 -10.78
C HIS A 237 29.49 -13.35 -11.85
N ARG A 238 29.97 -12.14 -11.58
CA ARG A 238 30.90 -11.40 -12.45
C ARG A 238 32.28 -12.01 -12.40
N VAL A 239 32.49 -13.01 -13.23
CA VAL A 239 33.79 -13.70 -13.41
C VAL A 239 34.32 -13.44 -14.81
N ALA A 240 35.55 -13.89 -15.13
CA ALA A 240 36.18 -13.65 -16.44
C ALA A 240 35.27 -14.14 -17.60
N GLY A 241 34.78 -13.19 -18.38
CA GLY A 241 33.91 -13.45 -19.53
C GLY A 241 32.41 -13.40 -19.24
N ILE A 242 31.99 -13.14 -18.00
CA ILE A 242 30.58 -12.91 -17.65
C ILE A 242 30.43 -11.54 -17.04
N ASP A 243 29.48 -10.76 -17.53
CA ASP A 243 29.11 -9.46 -16.96
C ASP A 243 27.59 -9.24 -17.07
N PHE A 244 27.07 -8.25 -16.34
CA PHE A 244 25.66 -7.90 -16.34
C PHE A 244 25.49 -6.42 -16.56
N HIS A 245 24.54 -6.03 -17.41
CA HIS A 245 24.15 -4.65 -17.64
C HIS A 245 22.64 -4.53 -17.87
N ASP A 246 22.15 -3.31 -18.05
CA ASP A 246 20.72 -3.00 -18.20
C ASP A 246 19.83 -3.68 -17.14
N VAL A 247 20.32 -3.69 -15.89
CA VAL A 247 19.61 -4.27 -14.75
C VAL A 247 18.46 -3.35 -14.39
N ARG A 248 17.24 -3.79 -14.65
CA ARG A 248 16.00 -3.05 -14.39
C ARG A 248 15.11 -3.81 -13.44
N THR A 249 14.59 -3.10 -12.47
CA THR A 249 13.67 -3.67 -11.49
C THR A 249 12.36 -2.89 -11.47
N ARG A 250 11.26 -3.55 -11.14
CA ARG A 250 9.99 -2.89 -10.87
C ARG A 250 9.13 -3.67 -9.86
N GLU A 251 8.28 -2.96 -9.16
CA GLU A 251 7.25 -3.55 -8.30
C GLU A 251 5.89 -3.59 -9.01
N SER A 252 5.12 -4.64 -8.75
CA SER A 252 3.72 -4.73 -9.13
C SER A 252 2.91 -5.36 -7.99
N GLY A 253 2.39 -4.53 -7.12
CA GLY A 253 1.76 -4.97 -5.88
C GLY A 253 2.75 -5.71 -4.98
N HIS A 254 2.57 -7.03 -4.82
CA HIS A 254 3.48 -7.87 -4.04
C HIS A 254 4.58 -8.54 -4.90
N GLU A 255 4.42 -8.55 -6.23
CA GLU A 255 5.37 -9.17 -7.15
C GLU A 255 6.54 -8.23 -7.45
N ARG A 256 7.73 -8.80 -7.56
CA ARG A 256 8.95 -8.15 -7.99
C ARG A 256 9.33 -8.64 -9.37
N PHE A 257 9.80 -7.73 -10.21
CA PHE A 257 10.30 -8.06 -11.54
C PHE A 257 11.73 -7.55 -11.67
N LEU A 258 12.59 -8.45 -12.16
CA LEU A 258 13.97 -8.16 -12.53
C LEU A 258 14.15 -8.51 -14.01
N GLN A 259 14.61 -7.54 -14.77
CA GLN A 259 15.10 -7.74 -16.15
C GLN A 259 16.55 -7.34 -16.21
N MET A 260 17.36 -8.12 -16.89
CA MET A 260 18.78 -7.83 -17.05
C MET A 260 19.33 -8.46 -18.33
N HIS A 261 20.43 -7.94 -18.80
CA HIS A 261 21.24 -8.56 -19.86
C HIS A 261 22.45 -9.23 -19.20
N MET A 262 22.72 -10.47 -19.61
CA MET A 262 23.90 -11.23 -19.21
C MET A 262 24.84 -11.36 -20.42
N LEU A 263 26.01 -10.75 -20.31
CA LEU A 263 27.07 -10.81 -21.31
C LEU A 263 27.90 -12.10 -21.10
N VAL A 264 28.06 -12.87 -22.16
CA VAL A 264 28.82 -14.13 -22.14
C VAL A 264 29.76 -14.22 -23.35
N PRO A 265 30.83 -15.07 -23.35
CA PRO A 265 31.65 -15.30 -24.53
C PRO A 265 30.85 -15.77 -25.75
N GLY A 266 31.05 -15.13 -26.88
CA GLY A 266 30.28 -15.40 -28.11
C GLY A 266 30.47 -16.79 -28.70
N ASP A 267 31.46 -17.55 -28.23
CA ASP A 267 31.70 -18.95 -28.60
C ASP A 267 30.96 -19.95 -27.72
N TRP A 268 30.22 -19.49 -26.70
CA TRP A 268 29.42 -20.40 -25.88
C TRP A 268 28.24 -20.97 -26.65
N THR A 269 27.93 -22.23 -26.36
CA THR A 269 26.67 -22.81 -26.83
C THR A 269 25.50 -22.24 -26.05
N VAL A 270 24.31 -22.22 -26.67
CA VAL A 270 23.08 -21.82 -25.99
C VAL A 270 22.88 -22.63 -24.71
N GLN A 271 23.20 -23.95 -24.73
CA GLN A 271 23.09 -24.79 -23.54
C GLN A 271 23.96 -24.29 -22.39
N ARG A 272 25.24 -23.94 -22.67
CA ARG A 272 26.15 -23.45 -21.63
C ARG A 272 25.71 -22.13 -21.05
N ALA A 273 25.27 -21.22 -21.91
CA ALA A 273 24.77 -19.91 -21.45
C ALA A 273 23.50 -20.07 -20.59
N HIS A 274 22.58 -20.97 -21.01
CA HIS A 274 21.38 -21.28 -20.24
C HIS A 274 21.71 -21.90 -18.86
N ASP A 275 22.63 -22.86 -18.80
CA ASP A 275 23.02 -23.52 -17.54
C ASP A 275 23.55 -22.48 -16.51
N VAL A 276 24.36 -21.50 -16.97
CA VAL A 276 24.86 -20.43 -16.13
C VAL A 276 23.74 -19.47 -15.73
N THR A 277 22.80 -19.17 -16.64
CA THR A 277 21.63 -18.32 -16.31
C THR A 277 20.80 -18.97 -15.20
N GLU A 278 20.55 -20.28 -15.26
CA GLU A 278 19.80 -21.00 -14.21
C GLU A 278 20.51 -20.94 -12.84
N GLU A 279 21.87 -20.96 -12.81
CA GLU A 279 22.62 -20.79 -11.56
C GLU A 279 22.44 -19.37 -10.98
N VAL A 280 22.48 -18.33 -11.81
CA VAL A 280 22.24 -16.94 -11.40
C VAL A 280 20.81 -16.75 -10.94
N GLU A 281 19.83 -17.25 -11.69
CA GLU A 281 18.40 -17.17 -11.32
C GLU A 281 18.11 -17.87 -9.99
N ALA A 282 18.71 -19.05 -9.75
CA ALA A 282 18.54 -19.78 -8.48
C ALA A 282 19.05 -18.97 -7.26
N ASP A 283 20.21 -18.30 -7.40
CA ASP A 283 20.75 -17.46 -6.33
C ASP A 283 19.91 -16.19 -6.10
N LEU A 284 19.32 -15.60 -7.16
CA LEU A 284 18.43 -14.45 -7.08
C LEU A 284 17.06 -14.84 -6.50
N ASP A 285 16.49 -15.98 -6.91
CA ASP A 285 15.23 -16.50 -6.37
C ASP A 285 15.33 -16.79 -4.85
N ALA A 286 16.52 -17.14 -4.37
CA ALA A 286 16.76 -17.33 -2.94
C ALA A 286 16.64 -16.03 -2.11
N LEU A 287 16.70 -14.84 -2.75
CA LEU A 287 16.54 -13.56 -2.05
C LEU A 287 15.06 -13.25 -1.74
N PHE A 288 14.14 -13.57 -2.66
CA PHE A 288 12.75 -13.17 -2.58
C PHE A 288 11.82 -14.24 -3.16
N ASP A 289 10.82 -14.67 -2.39
CA ASP A 289 9.83 -15.69 -2.81
C ASP A 289 8.95 -15.30 -4.01
N ASP A 290 8.91 -14.01 -4.37
CA ASP A 290 8.00 -13.41 -5.35
C ASP A 290 8.76 -12.62 -6.46
N LEU A 291 10.02 -12.96 -6.71
CA LEU A 291 10.84 -12.39 -7.78
C LEU A 291 10.57 -13.10 -9.11
N ARG A 292 10.33 -12.32 -10.15
CA ARG A 292 10.24 -12.82 -11.54
C ARG A 292 11.40 -12.29 -12.33
N ILE A 293 12.25 -13.20 -12.81
CA ILE A 293 13.48 -12.87 -13.48
C ILE A 293 13.32 -13.09 -14.99
N THR A 294 13.87 -12.19 -15.77
CA THR A 294 14.02 -12.32 -17.23
C THR A 294 15.43 -11.92 -17.59
N VAL A 295 16.17 -12.86 -18.18
CA VAL A 295 17.56 -12.65 -18.61
C VAL A 295 17.63 -12.67 -20.13
N HIS A 296 18.18 -11.60 -20.71
CA HIS A 296 18.58 -11.56 -22.11
C HIS A 296 20.07 -11.86 -22.21
N ILE A 297 20.42 -12.92 -22.95
CA ILE A 297 21.80 -13.37 -23.10
C ILE A 297 22.40 -12.73 -24.35
N GLU A 298 23.58 -12.10 -24.22
CA GLU A 298 24.26 -11.40 -25.28
C GLU A 298 25.74 -11.77 -25.36
N PRO A 299 26.35 -11.79 -26.58
CA PRO A 299 27.79 -11.97 -26.72
C PRO A 299 28.54 -10.73 -26.21
N ILE A 300 29.51 -10.92 -25.31
CA ILE A 300 30.30 -9.82 -24.71
C ILE A 300 31.13 -9.06 -25.75
N ASP A 301 31.49 -9.70 -26.87
CA ASP A 301 32.29 -9.12 -27.95
C ASP A 301 31.44 -8.46 -29.04
N ASP A 302 30.11 -8.51 -28.98
CA ASP A 302 29.23 -7.89 -29.99
C ASP A 302 29.00 -6.41 -29.65
N PRO A 303 29.39 -5.47 -30.52
CA PRO A 303 29.14 -4.05 -30.27
C PRO A 303 27.66 -3.71 -30.07
N ARG A 304 26.75 -4.48 -30.66
CA ARG A 304 25.28 -4.26 -30.53
C ARG A 304 24.77 -4.52 -29.11
N ALA A 305 25.47 -5.34 -28.32
CA ALA A 305 25.14 -5.55 -26.92
C ALA A 305 25.28 -4.28 -26.05
N TYR A 306 25.98 -3.24 -26.56
CA TYR A 306 26.23 -1.99 -25.84
C TYR A 306 25.47 -0.78 -26.41
N GLU A 307 24.62 -0.99 -27.43
CA GLU A 307 23.80 0.06 -28.04
C GLU A 307 22.47 0.30 -27.31
N ASP A 308 22.31 -0.33 -26.16
CA ASP A 308 21.06 -0.29 -25.40
C ASP A 308 20.74 1.09 -24.81
N TRP A 309 19.47 1.22 -24.53
CA TRP A 309 18.83 2.33 -23.86
C TRP A 309 19.46 2.56 -22.47
N ARG A 310 20.31 3.54 -22.34
CA ARG A 310 20.97 3.85 -21.06
C ARG A 310 20.01 4.63 -20.17
N LEU A 311 19.87 4.17 -18.94
CA LEU A 311 19.38 4.97 -17.83
C LEU A 311 20.55 5.90 -17.43
N ASP A 312 20.54 7.15 -17.89
CA ASP A 312 21.51 8.19 -17.48
C ASP A 312 21.24 8.64 -16.04
#